data_44419e6b07a5de1f4044ac1c25269aab
#
_entry.id   44419e6b07a5de1f4044ac1c25269aab
#
_cell.length_a   1.000
_cell.length_b   1.000
_cell.length_c   1.000
_cell.angle_alpha   90.00
_cell.angle_beta   90.00
_cell.angle_gamma   90.00
#
_symmetry.space_group_name_H-M   'P 1'
#
loop_
_entity.id
_entity.type
_entity.pdbx_description
1 polymer ?
#
loop_
_entity_poly.entity_id
_entity_poly.type
_entity_poly.pdbx_seq_one_letter_code
_entity_poly.pdbx_strand_id
1 'polypeptide(L)' 'MTVKPSLLEDQFIDMVFITSLLGVSDKWIYRLIKEGLFPKQIKLGRSSRWRRSEVEAWLQARIDESRS' A
#
# COMPACT_ATOMS: atom_id res chain seq x y z
N MET A 1 22.95 -16.93 8.66
CA MET A 1 22.27 -16.49 8.48
C MET A 1 22.27 -15.25 8.01
N THR A 2 21.57 -14.86 7.54
CA THR A 2 21.56 -13.72 6.86
C THR A 2 21.05 -12.59 7.61
N VAL A 3 21.72 -11.53 7.65
CA VAL A 3 21.22 -10.33 8.23
C VAL A 3 20.20 -9.78 7.29
N LYS A 4 19.03 -9.46 7.81
CA LYS A 4 18.02 -8.82 7.00
C LYS A 4 18.10 -7.33 7.18
N PRO A 5 18.26 -6.58 6.10
CA PRO A 5 18.11 -5.13 6.20
C PRO A 5 16.68 -4.82 6.66
N SER A 6 16.49 -3.70 7.30
CA SER A 6 15.17 -3.32 7.79
C SER A 6 14.14 -3.25 6.65
N LEU A 7 14.60 -2.95 5.45
CA LEU A 7 13.74 -2.93 4.30
C LEU A 7 13.09 -4.29 4.04
N LEU A 8 13.83 -5.37 4.30
CA LEU A 8 13.30 -6.71 4.08
C LEU A 8 12.40 -7.20 5.20
N GLU A 9 12.30 -6.46 6.29
CA GLU A 9 11.35 -6.80 7.34
C GLU A 9 9.95 -6.33 7.01
N ASP A 10 9.85 -5.39 6.08
CA ASP A 10 8.57 -4.92 5.61
C ASP A 10 8.06 -5.89 4.56
N GLN A 11 6.76 -6.04 4.47
CA GLN A 11 6.16 -6.90 3.46
C GLN A 11 5.81 -6.08 2.23
N PHE A 12 5.99 -6.71 1.07
CA PHE A 12 5.56 -6.12 -0.19
C PHE A 12 4.24 -6.78 -0.57
N ILE A 13 3.21 -5.97 -0.76
CA ILE A 13 1.86 -6.45 -1.03
C ILE A 13 1.43 -5.98 -2.41
N ASP A 14 0.50 -6.71 -3.01
CA ASP A 14 0.03 -6.40 -4.35
C ASP A 14 -1.37 -5.80 -4.31
N MET A 15 -1.88 -5.47 -5.49
CA MET A 15 -3.20 -4.86 -5.60
C MET A 15 -4.30 -5.77 -5.09
N VAL A 16 -4.17 -7.07 -5.30
CA VAL A 16 -5.19 -8.03 -4.81
C VAL A 16 -5.28 -7.95 -3.29
N PHE A 17 -4.13 -7.91 -2.64
CA PHE A 17 -4.11 -7.81 -1.18
C PHE A 17 -4.77 -6.50 -0.73
N ILE A 18 -4.43 -5.39 -1.37
CA ILE A 18 -4.95 -4.08 -0.99
C ILE A 18 -6.46 -4.00 -1.18
N THR A 19 -6.94 -4.43 -2.32
CA THR A 19 -8.38 -4.35 -2.61
C THR A 19 -9.17 -5.30 -1.72
N SER A 20 -8.61 -6.46 -1.40
CA SER A 20 -9.27 -7.39 -0.49
C SER A 20 -9.33 -6.83 0.92
N LEU A 21 -8.22 -6.21 1.36
CA LEU A 21 -8.16 -5.63 2.70
C LEU A 21 -9.15 -4.49 2.87
N LEU A 22 -9.22 -3.62 1.87
CA LEU A 22 -10.02 -2.41 1.96
C LEU A 22 -11.43 -2.57 1.41
N GLY A 23 -11.69 -3.64 0.67
CA GLY A 23 -13.00 -3.86 0.08
C GLY A 23 -13.35 -2.87 -1.01
N VAL A 24 -12.35 -2.41 -1.76
CA VAL A 24 -12.55 -1.42 -2.82
C VAL A 24 -12.00 -1.96 -4.13
N SER A 25 -12.29 -1.26 -5.22
CA SER A 25 -11.85 -1.69 -6.54
C SER A 25 -10.42 -1.20 -6.82
N ASP A 26 -9.74 -1.89 -7.72
CA ASP A 26 -8.42 -1.47 -8.17
C ASP A 26 -8.48 -0.13 -8.90
N LYS A 27 -9.55 0.12 -9.63
CA LYS A 27 -9.72 1.40 -10.32
C LYS A 27 -9.73 2.56 -9.33
N TRP A 28 -10.39 2.37 -8.21
CA TRP A 28 -10.46 3.40 -7.18
C TRP A 28 -9.07 3.68 -6.60
N ILE A 29 -8.30 2.62 -6.34
CA ILE A 29 -6.94 2.77 -5.83
C ILE A 29 -6.05 3.51 -6.82
N TYR A 30 -6.09 3.12 -8.11
CA TYR A 30 -5.28 3.78 -9.11
C TYR A 30 -5.67 5.25 -9.29
N ARG A 31 -6.94 5.56 -9.16
CA ARG A 31 -7.38 6.95 -9.20
C ARG A 31 -6.77 7.75 -8.05
N LEU A 32 -6.76 7.18 -6.86
CA LEU A 32 -6.15 7.86 -5.71
C LEU A 32 -4.65 8.05 -5.90
N ILE A 33 -3.97 7.07 -6.49
CA ILE A 33 -2.55 7.21 -6.78
C ILE A 33 -2.32 8.36 -7.75
N LYS A 34 -3.14 8.44 -8.77
CA LYS A 34 -3.02 9.50 -9.77
C LYS A 34 -3.24 10.87 -9.13
N GLU A 35 -4.13 10.95 -8.17
CA GLU A 35 -4.42 12.20 -7.46
C GLU A 35 -3.45 12.51 -6.33
N GLY A 36 -2.48 11.62 -6.11
CA GLY A 36 -1.50 11.82 -5.05
C GLY A 36 -2.04 11.54 -3.65
N LEU A 37 -3.12 10.79 -3.55
CA LEU A 37 -3.81 10.52 -2.29
C LEU A 37 -3.58 9.12 -1.74
N PHE A 38 -2.78 8.31 -2.42
CA PHE A 38 -2.47 6.96 -1.99
C PHE A 38 -1.00 6.69 -2.29
N PRO A 39 -0.31 5.87 -1.50
CA PRO A 39 1.10 5.59 -1.75
C PRO A 39 1.34 5.07 -3.17
N LYS A 40 2.38 5.58 -3.80
CA LYS A 40 2.69 5.21 -5.16
C LYS A 40 3.29 3.82 -5.21
N GLN A 41 2.94 3.08 -6.25
CA GLN A 41 3.44 1.71 -6.39
C GLN A 41 4.93 1.68 -6.68
N ILE A 42 5.55 0.59 -6.24
CA ILE A 42 6.93 0.26 -6.54
C ILE A 42 6.89 -0.72 -7.70
N LYS A 43 7.56 -0.37 -8.80
CA LYS A 43 7.58 -1.25 -9.97
C LYS A 43 8.71 -2.26 -9.85
N LEU A 44 8.36 -3.52 -9.92
CA LEU A 44 9.32 -4.61 -9.94
C LEU A 44 9.13 -5.33 -11.27
N GLY A 45 9.77 -4.80 -12.31
CA GLY A 45 9.52 -5.28 -13.66
C GLY A 45 8.11 -4.95 -14.07
N ARG A 46 7.31 -5.98 -14.37
CA ARG A 46 5.91 -5.80 -14.74
C ARG A 46 4.97 -5.79 -13.55
N SER A 47 5.50 -6.11 -12.37
CA SER A 47 4.68 -6.21 -11.17
C SER A 47 4.70 -4.91 -10.41
N SER A 48 3.57 -4.60 -9.80
CA SER A 48 3.46 -3.44 -8.93
C SER A 48 3.29 -3.95 -7.50
N ARG A 49 4.00 -3.33 -6.59
CA ARG A 49 3.93 -3.70 -5.18
C ARG A 49 3.92 -2.44 -4.34
N TRP A 50 3.50 -2.60 -3.11
CA TRP A 50 3.49 -1.53 -2.11
C TRP A 50 4.12 -2.06 -0.85
N ARG A 51 4.77 -1.20 -0.11
CA ARG A 51 5.23 -1.58 1.22
C ARG A 51 4.03 -1.60 2.14
N ARG A 52 3.88 -2.71 2.85
CA ARG A 52 2.74 -2.88 3.74
C ARG A 52 2.67 -1.75 4.77
N SER A 53 3.83 -1.34 5.30
CA SER A 53 3.87 -0.28 6.28
C SER A 53 3.30 1.04 5.76
N GLU A 54 3.55 1.33 4.49
CA GLU A 54 3.03 2.56 3.89
C GLU A 54 1.52 2.51 3.74
N VAL A 55 0.99 1.36 3.34
CA VAL A 55 -0.45 1.21 3.20
C VAL A 55 -1.14 1.26 4.57
N GLU A 56 -0.51 0.64 5.57
CA GLU A 56 -1.06 0.67 6.91
C GLU A 56 -1.08 2.09 7.48
N ALA A 57 -0.01 2.85 7.25
CA ALA A 57 0.04 4.23 7.72
C ALA A 57 -1.03 5.09 7.03
N TRP A 58 -1.21 4.87 5.73
CA TRP A 58 -2.25 5.58 4.98
C TRP A 58 -3.63 5.27 5.55
N LEU A 59 -3.88 3.99 5.80
CA LEU A 59 -5.17 3.56 6.33
C LEU A 59 -5.41 4.12 7.72
N GLN A 60 -4.38 4.12 8.57
CA GLN A 60 -4.51 4.66 9.90
C GLN A 60 -4.87 6.15 9.86
N ALA A 61 -4.26 6.89 8.93
CA ALA A 61 -4.57 8.31 8.76
C ALA A 61 -6.03 8.51 8.34
N ARG A 62 -6.53 7.62 7.46
CA ARG A 62 -7.94 7.70 7.04
C ARG A 62 -8.88 7.41 8.21
N ILE A 63 -8.52 6.41 9.02
CA ILE A 63 -9.32 6.07 10.19
C ILE A 63 -9.37 7.24 11.16
N ASP A 64 -8.22 7.83 11.42
CA ASP A 64 -8.13 8.95 12.35
C ASP A 64 -8.96 10.14 11.88
N GLU A 65 -8.90 10.44 10.58
CA GLU A 65 -9.68 11.53 10.01
C GLU A 65 -11.18 11.27 10.15
N SER A 66 -11.60 10.03 9.95
CA SER A 66 -13.01 9.69 10.01
C SER A 66 -13.57 9.78 11.43
N ARG A 67 -12.69 9.63 12.42
CA ARG A 67 -13.10 9.60 13.81
C ARG A 67 -12.84 10.90 14.57
N SER A 68 -12.21 11.85 13.92
CA SER A 68 -11.88 13.11 14.57
C SER A 68 -13.06 14.08 14.64
#